data_1b081e2267019d1ffeadc546d6c79d1d
#
_entry.id   1b081e2267019d1ffeadc546d6c79d1d
#
_cell.length_a   1.000
_cell.length_b   1.000
_cell.length_c   1.000
_cell.angle_alpha   90.00
_cell.angle_beta   90.00
_cell.angle_gamma   90.00
#
_symmetry.space_group_name_H-M   'P 1'
#
loop_
_entity.id
_entity.type
_entity.pdbx_description
1 polymer ?
#
loop_
_entity_poly.entity_id
_entity_poly.type
_entity_poly.pdbx_seq_one_letter_code
_entity_poly.pdbx_strand_id
1 'polypeptide(L)'
;VGTDAAGNLIGRREGTQPGLAPLVTGSHCDTVMGGGRFDGILGVLAGLEAAQSLHEGGVLLRHPLEVIDFLSEEPSDYGISCVGSRAFAGTLDAAMLACRNEAGESLAEAMRRIGARPDGLAAAARGPGGIAAFVELHIEQGPVLEREGLPIGVVTDIVGIRRIAFAVTGQPDHAGTTPMDIRRDALVGAARLIDAVHREASAMDGHPHYVVATVGRISMSPNVPNAVPGRVDMVLEVRSNAQAVLDDFPERVMALCHDDFRRLRVGCSAMPLTQTPPTQCDGIVMRAIAQAADRLALPHRALPSGAGHDAMHVAATGPMGMIFIPCLDGRSHCQEEWASKEQVAAGARVLAEALRVLDAR
;
A
#
# COMPACT_ATOMS: atom_id res chain seq x y z
N VAL A 1 -14.09 -17.74 -17.01
CA VAL A 1 -13.08 -16.68 -16.94
C VAL A 1 -13.52 -15.54 -17.86
N GLY A 2 -13.38 -14.32 -17.44
CA GLY A 2 -13.74 -13.14 -18.21
C GLY A 2 -13.11 -11.87 -17.65
N THR A 3 -13.20 -10.76 -18.37
CA THR A 3 -12.77 -9.44 -17.91
C THR A 3 -13.98 -8.60 -17.55
N ASP A 4 -13.88 -7.84 -16.47
CA ASP A 4 -14.91 -6.85 -16.11
C ASP A 4 -14.78 -5.55 -16.92
N ALA A 5 -15.55 -4.52 -16.56
CA ALA A 5 -15.49 -3.23 -17.24
C ALA A 5 -14.17 -2.49 -17.00
N ALA A 6 -13.49 -2.75 -15.90
CA ALA A 6 -12.20 -2.15 -15.57
C ALA A 6 -11.04 -2.82 -16.32
N GLY A 7 -11.21 -4.04 -16.78
CA GLY A 7 -10.14 -4.88 -17.33
C GLY A 7 -9.55 -5.86 -16.32
N ASN A 8 -10.12 -5.96 -15.12
CA ASN A 8 -9.75 -7.02 -14.17
C ASN A 8 -10.04 -8.38 -14.76
N LEU A 9 -9.12 -9.33 -14.63
CA LEU A 9 -9.34 -10.71 -15.07
C LEU A 9 -9.94 -11.51 -13.93
N ILE A 10 -11.13 -12.08 -14.13
CA ILE A 10 -11.90 -12.78 -13.11
C ILE A 10 -12.13 -14.22 -13.51
N GLY A 11 -11.60 -15.15 -12.73
CA GLY A 11 -11.97 -16.57 -12.76
C GLY A 11 -13.08 -16.83 -11.72
N ARG A 12 -14.20 -17.42 -12.13
CA ARG A 12 -15.32 -17.73 -11.22
C ARG A 12 -15.69 -19.21 -11.28
N ARG A 13 -15.87 -19.79 -10.09
CA ARG A 13 -16.46 -21.12 -9.87
C ARG A 13 -17.74 -20.95 -9.06
N GLU A 14 -18.83 -21.53 -9.53
CA GLU A 14 -20.12 -21.44 -8.82
C GLU A 14 -20.10 -22.24 -7.52
N GLY A 15 -20.84 -21.71 -6.53
CA GLY A 15 -21.09 -22.39 -5.28
C GLY A 15 -22.32 -23.29 -5.33
N THR A 16 -22.60 -24.01 -4.25
CA THR A 16 -23.76 -24.91 -4.14
C THR A 16 -25.04 -24.18 -3.72
N GLN A 17 -24.94 -22.95 -3.18
CA GLN A 17 -26.09 -22.15 -2.76
C GLN A 17 -26.29 -20.95 -3.68
N PRO A 18 -27.33 -20.95 -4.53
CA PRO A 18 -27.63 -19.81 -5.39
C PRO A 18 -27.91 -18.54 -4.60
N GLY A 19 -27.46 -17.41 -5.12
CA GLY A 19 -27.73 -16.09 -4.56
C GLY A 19 -26.79 -15.65 -3.43
N LEU A 20 -25.87 -16.48 -2.95
CA LEU A 20 -24.83 -16.04 -2.04
C LEU A 20 -23.82 -15.15 -2.77
N ALA A 21 -23.37 -14.09 -2.09
CA ALA A 21 -22.28 -13.26 -2.55
C ALA A 21 -20.97 -14.08 -2.64
N PRO A 22 -20.05 -13.81 -3.59
CA PRO A 22 -18.85 -14.61 -3.74
C PRO A 22 -17.85 -14.41 -2.60
N LEU A 23 -17.12 -15.48 -2.26
CA LEU A 23 -15.81 -15.37 -1.63
C LEU A 23 -14.83 -14.98 -2.73
N VAL A 24 -13.99 -14.00 -2.45
CA VAL A 24 -13.05 -13.43 -3.43
C VAL A 24 -11.63 -13.55 -2.90
N THR A 25 -10.71 -13.94 -3.76
CA THR A 25 -9.26 -13.87 -3.54
C THR A 25 -8.58 -13.36 -4.79
N GLY A 26 -7.37 -12.89 -4.66
CA GLY A 26 -6.58 -12.38 -5.77
C GLY A 26 -5.59 -11.33 -5.30
N SER A 27 -4.96 -10.69 -6.25
CA SER A 27 -4.01 -9.59 -6.12
C SER A 27 -3.77 -9.05 -7.53
N HIS A 28 -2.54 -8.67 -7.89
CA HIS A 28 -2.16 -8.14 -9.20
C HIS A 28 -1.01 -8.91 -9.85
N CYS A 29 -0.86 -8.78 -11.17
CA CYS A 29 0.26 -9.37 -11.94
C CYS A 29 1.23 -8.32 -12.50
N ASP A 30 0.87 -7.04 -12.45
CA ASP A 30 1.79 -5.96 -12.79
C ASP A 30 2.84 -5.76 -11.69
N THR A 31 3.92 -5.06 -12.00
CA THR A 31 5.04 -4.82 -11.07
C THR A 31 5.70 -3.48 -11.38
N VAL A 32 6.38 -2.90 -10.39
CA VAL A 32 7.23 -1.73 -10.59
C VAL A 32 8.40 -2.04 -11.56
N MET A 33 8.96 -1.01 -12.17
CA MET A 33 10.13 -1.17 -13.03
C MET A 33 11.30 -1.75 -12.24
N GLY A 34 11.84 -2.88 -12.72
CA GLY A 34 12.89 -3.63 -12.01
C GLY A 34 12.41 -4.35 -10.76
N GLY A 35 11.11 -4.59 -10.65
CA GLY A 35 10.47 -5.28 -9.53
C GLY A 35 10.84 -6.75 -9.36
N GLY A 36 10.23 -7.36 -8.36
CA GLY A 36 10.49 -8.73 -7.94
C GLY A 36 9.67 -9.79 -8.68
N ARG A 37 9.58 -10.97 -8.08
CA ARG A 37 8.97 -12.17 -8.68
C ARG A 37 7.72 -12.64 -7.96
N PHE A 38 7.41 -12.05 -6.81
CA PHE A 38 6.37 -12.54 -5.89
C PHE A 38 5.34 -11.46 -5.57
N ASP A 39 5.76 -10.20 -5.64
CA ASP A 39 4.92 -9.04 -5.41
C ASP A 39 3.67 -9.09 -6.30
N GLY A 40 2.50 -9.12 -5.67
CA GLY A 40 1.18 -9.26 -6.31
C GLY A 40 0.91 -10.61 -6.94
N ILE A 41 1.71 -11.04 -7.91
CA ILE A 41 1.49 -12.28 -8.67
C ILE A 41 1.37 -13.53 -7.77
N LEU A 42 2.04 -13.54 -6.61
CA LEU A 42 1.89 -14.60 -5.62
C LEU A 42 0.42 -14.80 -5.21
N GLY A 43 -0.29 -13.71 -4.93
CA GLY A 43 -1.70 -13.76 -4.51
C GLY A 43 -2.64 -14.28 -5.58
N VAL A 44 -2.40 -13.90 -6.84
CA VAL A 44 -3.18 -14.40 -8.00
C VAL A 44 -2.94 -15.90 -8.19
N LEU A 45 -1.67 -16.34 -8.23
CA LEU A 45 -1.33 -17.74 -8.42
C LEU A 45 -1.77 -18.60 -7.24
N ALA A 46 -1.64 -18.13 -6.01
CA ALA A 46 -2.14 -18.84 -4.84
C ALA A 46 -3.67 -18.94 -4.83
N GLY A 47 -4.38 -17.93 -5.32
CA GLY A 47 -5.83 -17.99 -5.52
C GLY A 47 -6.24 -19.06 -6.51
N LEU A 48 -5.53 -19.19 -7.64
CA LEU A 48 -5.74 -20.26 -8.61
C LEU A 48 -5.43 -21.61 -8.02
N GLU A 49 -4.31 -21.77 -7.30
CA GLU A 49 -3.94 -23.01 -6.62
C GLU A 49 -4.97 -23.40 -5.56
N ALA A 50 -5.47 -22.46 -4.77
CA ALA A 50 -6.54 -22.72 -3.80
C ALA A 50 -7.82 -23.23 -4.49
N ALA A 51 -8.22 -22.60 -5.60
CA ALA A 51 -9.38 -23.04 -6.38
C ALA A 51 -9.18 -24.45 -6.98
N GLN A 52 -7.99 -24.75 -7.47
CA GLN A 52 -7.63 -26.07 -8.02
C GLN A 52 -7.59 -27.11 -6.92
N SER A 53 -6.90 -26.87 -5.81
CA SER A 53 -6.82 -27.80 -4.67
C SER A 53 -8.21 -28.14 -4.11
N LEU A 54 -9.09 -27.16 -3.98
CA LEU A 54 -10.48 -27.37 -3.57
C LEU A 54 -11.25 -28.23 -4.59
N HIS A 55 -10.99 -28.05 -5.88
CA HIS A 55 -11.61 -28.85 -6.94
C HIS A 55 -11.13 -30.30 -6.90
N GLU A 56 -9.83 -30.53 -6.86
CA GLU A 56 -9.21 -31.87 -6.85
C GLU A 56 -9.56 -32.64 -5.56
N GLY A 57 -9.67 -31.92 -4.43
CA GLY A 57 -10.15 -32.47 -3.17
C GLY A 57 -11.65 -32.74 -3.10
N GLY A 58 -12.42 -32.47 -4.17
CA GLY A 58 -13.87 -32.65 -4.19
C GLY A 58 -14.64 -31.70 -3.26
N VAL A 59 -14.00 -30.61 -2.81
CA VAL A 59 -14.63 -29.62 -1.92
C VAL A 59 -15.51 -28.68 -2.73
N LEU A 60 -16.79 -28.67 -2.40
CA LEU A 60 -17.77 -27.73 -2.96
C LEU A 60 -18.08 -26.67 -1.91
N LEU A 61 -17.75 -25.42 -2.20
CA LEU A 61 -18.13 -24.29 -1.35
C LEU A 61 -19.62 -23.97 -1.52
N ARG A 62 -20.22 -23.39 -0.48
CA ARG A 62 -21.58 -22.85 -0.54
C ARG A 62 -21.62 -21.57 -1.40
N HIS A 63 -20.64 -20.70 -1.17
CA HIS A 63 -20.45 -19.46 -1.89
C HIS A 63 -19.76 -19.70 -3.24
N PRO A 64 -20.06 -18.89 -4.28
CA PRO A 64 -19.17 -18.81 -5.42
C PRO A 64 -17.76 -18.39 -4.98
N LEU A 65 -16.74 -18.91 -5.67
CA LEU A 65 -15.34 -18.50 -5.47
C LEU A 65 -14.90 -17.71 -6.70
N GLU A 66 -14.37 -16.52 -6.48
CA GLU A 66 -13.74 -15.69 -7.51
C GLU A 66 -12.25 -15.50 -7.21
N VAL A 67 -11.43 -15.67 -8.25
CA VAL A 67 -10.01 -15.31 -8.25
C VAL A 67 -9.85 -14.15 -9.19
N ILE A 68 -9.27 -13.05 -8.72
CA ILE A 68 -9.14 -11.79 -9.47
C ILE A 68 -7.68 -11.41 -9.61
N ASP A 69 -7.29 -11.09 -10.86
CA ASP A 69 -6.09 -10.33 -11.19
C ASP A 69 -6.53 -8.87 -11.43
N PHE A 70 -6.22 -8.00 -10.45
CA PHE A 70 -6.58 -6.59 -10.52
C PHE A 70 -5.65 -5.84 -11.49
N LEU A 71 -6.25 -4.99 -12.32
CA LEU A 71 -5.53 -4.19 -13.29
C LEU A 71 -4.73 -3.09 -12.60
N SER A 72 -3.40 -3.05 -12.84
CA SER A 72 -2.52 -1.92 -12.50
C SER A 72 -2.66 -1.48 -11.04
N GLU A 73 -2.22 -2.34 -10.12
CA GLU A 73 -2.11 -2.04 -8.69
C GLU A 73 -0.99 -1.04 -8.46
N GLU A 74 0.15 -1.27 -9.07
CA GLU A 74 1.35 -0.47 -8.94
C GLU A 74 1.19 0.93 -9.55
N PRO A 75 2.01 1.92 -9.13
CA PRO A 75 1.97 3.24 -9.71
C PRO A 75 2.15 3.22 -11.23
N SER A 76 1.11 3.62 -11.95
CA SER A 76 1.12 3.69 -13.41
C SER A 76 1.71 5.01 -13.93
N ASP A 77 2.00 5.07 -15.22
CA ASP A 77 2.44 6.30 -15.93
C ASP A 77 1.41 7.46 -15.83
N TYR A 78 0.20 7.15 -15.39
CA TYR A 78 -0.88 8.12 -15.15
C TYR A 78 -0.88 8.68 -13.72
N GLY A 79 0.04 8.23 -12.86
CA GLY A 79 0.12 8.62 -11.46
C GLY A 79 -1.00 8.05 -10.58
N ILE A 80 -1.73 7.05 -11.07
CA ILE A 80 -2.81 6.35 -10.36
C ILE A 80 -2.38 4.91 -10.14
N SER A 81 -2.51 4.44 -8.90
CA SER A 81 -2.33 3.04 -8.49
C SER A 81 -3.68 2.40 -8.17
N CYS A 82 -3.70 1.06 -8.07
CA CYS A 82 -4.89 0.26 -7.73
C CYS A 82 -6.07 0.54 -8.67
N VAL A 83 -5.79 0.70 -9.98
CA VAL A 83 -6.82 1.09 -10.97
C VAL A 83 -7.98 0.09 -10.99
N GLY A 84 -7.66 -1.20 -11.01
CA GLY A 84 -8.65 -2.28 -11.06
C GLY A 84 -9.50 -2.39 -9.82
N SER A 85 -8.89 -2.40 -8.63
CA SER A 85 -9.63 -2.49 -7.37
C SER A 85 -10.42 -1.23 -7.04
N ARG A 86 -9.92 -0.04 -7.41
CA ARG A 86 -10.72 1.20 -7.33
C ARG A 86 -11.97 1.13 -8.21
N ALA A 87 -11.82 0.66 -9.44
CA ALA A 87 -12.96 0.50 -10.34
C ALA A 87 -13.95 -0.57 -9.80
N PHE A 88 -13.43 -1.69 -9.31
CA PHE A 88 -14.22 -2.74 -8.67
C PHE A 88 -15.06 -2.22 -7.48
N ALA A 89 -14.48 -1.32 -6.68
CA ALA A 89 -15.15 -0.68 -5.54
C ALA A 89 -15.93 0.59 -5.91
N GLY A 90 -15.93 1.03 -7.17
CA GLY A 90 -16.62 2.24 -7.61
C GLY A 90 -15.95 3.56 -7.18
N THR A 91 -14.67 3.54 -6.84
CA THR A 91 -13.90 4.70 -6.39
C THR A 91 -12.94 5.27 -7.43
N LEU A 92 -12.88 4.67 -8.63
CA LEU A 92 -12.14 5.22 -9.78
C LEU A 92 -13.00 6.31 -10.45
N ASP A 93 -12.72 7.56 -10.15
CA ASP A 93 -13.53 8.70 -10.57
C ASP A 93 -13.11 9.28 -11.93
N ALA A 94 -13.90 10.26 -12.42
CA ALA A 94 -13.64 10.90 -13.71
C ALA A 94 -12.34 11.73 -13.73
N ALA A 95 -11.90 12.27 -12.59
CA ALA A 95 -10.66 13.02 -12.50
C ALA A 95 -9.46 12.08 -12.65
N MET A 96 -9.50 10.90 -12.02
CA MET A 96 -8.50 9.84 -12.18
C MET A 96 -8.45 9.33 -13.63
N LEU A 97 -9.61 9.07 -14.24
CA LEU A 97 -9.69 8.64 -15.64
C LEU A 97 -9.14 9.67 -16.64
N ALA A 98 -9.16 10.94 -16.29
CA ALA A 98 -8.62 12.03 -17.11
C ALA A 98 -7.11 12.27 -16.91
N CYS A 99 -6.46 11.64 -15.92
CA CYS A 99 -5.01 11.72 -15.73
C CYS A 99 -4.28 11.25 -16.97
N ARG A 100 -3.20 11.97 -17.33
CA ARG A 100 -2.46 11.72 -18.58
C ARG A 100 -1.01 11.35 -18.29
N ASN A 101 -0.50 10.44 -19.11
CA ASN A 101 0.93 10.11 -19.16
C ASN A 101 1.72 11.21 -19.91
N GLU A 102 3.04 11.07 -20.00
CA GLU A 102 3.92 12.01 -20.72
C GLU A 102 3.62 12.12 -22.21
N ALA A 103 3.06 11.08 -22.83
CA ALA A 103 2.65 11.08 -24.24
C ALA A 103 1.28 11.77 -24.45
N GLY A 104 0.59 12.19 -23.39
CA GLY A 104 -0.69 12.86 -23.45
C GLY A 104 -1.90 11.91 -23.53
N GLU A 105 -1.71 10.57 -23.51
CA GLU A 105 -2.78 9.58 -23.43
C GLU A 105 -3.42 9.61 -22.05
N SER A 106 -4.74 9.65 -21.96
CA SER A 106 -5.45 9.55 -20.68
C SER A 106 -5.56 8.10 -20.20
N LEU A 107 -5.73 7.91 -18.86
CA LEU A 107 -5.99 6.58 -18.28
C LEU A 107 -7.19 5.92 -18.94
N ALA A 108 -8.27 6.65 -19.20
CA ALA A 108 -9.46 6.11 -19.89
C ALA A 108 -9.15 5.64 -21.31
N GLU A 109 -8.31 6.36 -22.07
CA GLU A 109 -7.86 5.94 -23.41
C GLU A 109 -7.02 4.68 -23.34
N ALA A 110 -6.09 4.58 -22.39
CA ALA A 110 -5.28 3.40 -22.15
C ALA A 110 -6.13 2.17 -21.78
N MET A 111 -7.10 2.34 -20.88
CA MET A 111 -8.03 1.28 -20.52
C MET A 111 -8.81 0.77 -21.73
N ARG A 112 -9.32 1.66 -22.60
CA ARG A 112 -9.98 1.24 -23.85
C ARG A 112 -9.05 0.49 -24.79
N ARG A 113 -7.79 0.89 -24.87
CA ARG A 113 -6.77 0.24 -25.72
C ARG A 113 -6.53 -1.22 -25.35
N ILE A 114 -6.66 -1.58 -24.05
CA ILE A 114 -6.56 -2.97 -23.57
C ILE A 114 -7.91 -3.72 -23.57
N GLY A 115 -8.98 -3.09 -24.05
CA GLY A 115 -10.30 -3.71 -24.13
C GLY A 115 -11.23 -3.47 -22.94
N ALA A 116 -10.83 -2.69 -21.96
CA ALA A 116 -11.70 -2.24 -20.87
C ALA A 116 -12.75 -1.23 -21.36
N ARG A 117 -13.77 -1.01 -20.56
CA ARG A 117 -14.92 -0.14 -20.87
C ARG A 117 -15.12 0.92 -19.79
N PRO A 118 -14.32 2.00 -19.76
CA PRO A 118 -14.42 3.03 -18.71
C PRO A 118 -15.81 3.63 -18.54
N ASP A 119 -16.59 3.70 -19.62
CA ASP A 119 -17.95 4.23 -19.61
C ASP A 119 -18.96 3.29 -18.89
N GLY A 120 -18.57 2.04 -18.63
CA GLY A 120 -19.37 1.03 -17.93
C GLY A 120 -19.01 0.81 -16.48
N LEU A 121 -17.99 1.51 -15.94
CA LEU A 121 -17.46 1.27 -14.60
C LEU A 121 -18.50 1.44 -13.48
N ALA A 122 -19.29 2.50 -13.54
CA ALA A 122 -20.30 2.77 -12.52
C ALA A 122 -21.37 1.65 -12.41
N ALA A 123 -21.71 1.00 -13.53
CA ALA A 123 -22.66 -0.11 -13.56
C ALA A 123 -22.03 -1.45 -13.15
N ALA A 124 -20.70 -1.58 -13.29
CA ALA A 124 -19.96 -2.80 -12.97
C ALA A 124 -19.39 -2.80 -11.55
N ALA A 125 -19.34 -1.64 -10.89
CA ALA A 125 -18.81 -1.48 -9.54
C ALA A 125 -19.62 -2.32 -8.53
N ARG A 126 -18.92 -2.95 -7.59
CA ARG A 126 -19.56 -3.67 -6.49
C ARG A 126 -19.73 -2.73 -5.30
N GLY A 127 -20.96 -2.62 -4.85
CA GLY A 127 -21.28 -1.87 -3.63
C GLY A 127 -21.07 -2.69 -2.35
N PRO A 128 -21.35 -2.10 -1.17
CA PRO A 128 -21.31 -2.80 0.10
C PRO A 128 -22.17 -4.08 0.08
N GLY A 129 -21.61 -5.19 0.58
CA GLY A 129 -22.24 -6.51 0.52
C GLY A 129 -22.12 -7.20 -0.84
N GLY A 130 -21.42 -6.64 -1.81
CA GLY A 130 -21.19 -7.24 -3.13
C GLY A 130 -20.28 -8.46 -3.11
N ILE A 131 -19.57 -8.69 -2.00
CA ILE A 131 -18.76 -9.90 -1.72
C ILE A 131 -19.05 -10.41 -0.31
N ALA A 132 -18.89 -11.71 -0.10
CA ALA A 132 -19.01 -12.32 1.22
C ALA A 132 -17.75 -12.07 2.07
N ALA A 133 -16.58 -12.19 1.46
CA ALA A 133 -15.28 -11.80 2.01
C ALA A 133 -14.24 -11.73 0.90
N PHE A 134 -13.16 -10.96 1.16
CA PHE A 134 -11.94 -10.93 0.35
C PHE A 134 -10.74 -11.36 1.21
N VAL A 135 -9.90 -12.24 0.64
CA VAL A 135 -8.63 -12.64 1.27
C VAL A 135 -7.51 -12.51 0.24
N GLU A 136 -6.54 -11.66 0.51
CA GLU A 136 -5.35 -11.48 -0.31
C GLU A 136 -4.14 -12.17 0.33
N LEU A 137 -3.43 -13.02 -0.41
CA LEU A 137 -2.12 -13.52 -0.01
C LEU A 137 -1.04 -12.66 -0.65
N HIS A 138 -0.07 -12.23 0.16
CA HIS A 138 1.03 -11.39 -0.31
C HIS A 138 2.34 -11.73 0.42
N ILE A 139 3.48 -11.33 -0.11
CA ILE A 139 4.73 -11.27 0.66
C ILE A 139 4.64 -10.09 1.66
N GLU A 140 5.34 -10.18 2.80
CA GLU A 140 5.34 -9.11 3.80
C GLU A 140 5.90 -7.79 3.29
N GLN A 141 6.82 -7.83 2.34
CA GLN A 141 7.62 -6.68 1.89
C GLN A 141 8.40 -6.02 3.06
N GLY A 142 8.58 -6.77 4.13
CA GLY A 142 9.24 -6.38 5.36
C GLY A 142 9.96 -7.54 6.02
N PRO A 143 10.81 -7.29 7.02
CA PRO A 143 11.71 -8.30 7.58
C PRO A 143 11.16 -8.98 8.85
N VAL A 144 9.92 -8.68 9.29
CA VAL A 144 9.46 -9.07 10.63
C VAL A 144 9.24 -10.57 10.74
N LEU A 145 8.50 -11.16 9.80
CA LEU A 145 8.21 -12.59 9.80
C LEU A 145 9.48 -13.43 9.67
N GLU A 146 10.38 -13.01 8.78
CA GLU A 146 11.66 -13.71 8.60
C GLU A 146 12.51 -13.67 9.87
N ARG A 147 12.67 -12.49 10.50
CA ARG A 147 13.45 -12.32 11.73
C ARG A 147 12.89 -13.09 12.91
N GLU A 148 11.58 -13.28 12.95
CA GLU A 148 10.91 -14.06 14.00
C GLU A 148 10.78 -15.54 13.66
N GLY A 149 11.15 -15.95 12.45
CA GLY A 149 11.03 -17.34 11.99
C GLY A 149 9.57 -17.81 11.85
N LEU A 150 8.65 -16.89 11.56
CA LEU A 150 7.22 -17.15 11.43
C LEU A 150 6.83 -17.31 9.97
N PRO A 151 6.13 -18.38 9.58
CA PRO A 151 5.72 -18.60 8.20
C PRO A 151 4.51 -17.78 7.77
N ILE A 152 3.69 -17.26 8.71
CA ILE A 152 2.41 -16.63 8.43
C ILE A 152 2.25 -15.34 9.24
N GLY A 153 1.82 -14.29 8.54
CA GLY A 153 1.32 -13.06 9.12
C GLY A 153 -0.19 -12.92 8.90
N VAL A 154 -0.92 -12.56 9.95
CA VAL A 154 -2.33 -12.15 9.87
C VAL A 154 -2.35 -10.63 9.86
N VAL A 155 -2.69 -10.02 8.73
CA VAL A 155 -2.65 -8.56 8.62
C VAL A 155 -3.79 -7.94 9.41
N THR A 156 -3.47 -6.95 10.24
CA THR A 156 -4.44 -6.24 11.08
C THR A 156 -5.06 -5.05 10.37
N ASP A 157 -4.24 -4.36 9.59
CA ASP A 157 -4.59 -3.13 8.89
C ASP A 157 -3.58 -2.83 7.78
N ILE A 158 -3.99 -2.02 6.82
CA ILE A 158 -3.12 -1.44 5.79
C ILE A 158 -2.92 0.02 6.18
N VAL A 159 -1.66 0.46 6.26
CA VAL A 159 -1.33 1.83 6.68
C VAL A 159 -1.92 2.88 5.76
N GLY A 160 -2.31 4.01 6.35
CA GLY A 160 -2.56 5.24 5.62
C GLY A 160 -1.25 5.94 5.27
N ILE A 161 -1.31 6.81 4.29
CA ILE A 161 -0.16 7.57 3.78
C ILE A 161 -0.51 9.05 3.76
N ARG A 162 0.36 9.90 4.30
CA ARG A 162 0.28 11.35 4.13
C ARG A 162 1.58 11.89 3.53
N ARG A 163 1.46 12.70 2.46
CA ARG A 163 2.59 13.39 1.84
C ARG A 163 2.45 14.88 2.02
N ILE A 164 3.54 15.53 2.42
CA ILE A 164 3.61 16.97 2.69
C ILE A 164 4.83 17.56 1.98
N ALA A 165 4.61 18.64 1.24
CA ALA A 165 5.69 19.48 0.74
C ALA A 165 6.07 20.51 1.80
N PHE A 166 7.35 20.57 2.15
CA PHE A 166 7.93 21.62 2.98
C PHE A 166 8.80 22.53 2.12
N ALA A 167 8.70 23.84 2.37
CA ALA A 167 9.58 24.83 1.80
C ALA A 167 10.26 25.61 2.94
N VAL A 168 11.58 25.40 3.11
CA VAL A 168 12.40 26.19 4.03
C VAL A 168 13.00 27.36 3.26
N THR A 169 12.80 28.58 3.77
CA THR A 169 13.24 29.83 3.14
C THR A 169 14.22 30.57 4.03
N GLY A 170 15.32 30.97 3.45
CA GLY A 170 16.37 31.75 4.07
C GLY A 170 16.80 32.91 3.16
N GLN A 171 18.09 33.18 3.10
CA GLN A 171 18.64 34.26 2.26
C GLN A 171 19.90 33.75 1.55
N PRO A 172 19.93 33.78 0.20
CA PRO A 172 21.14 33.42 -0.52
C PRO A 172 22.19 34.53 -0.37
N ASP A 173 23.40 34.12 0.00
CA ASP A 173 24.52 35.02 0.21
C ASP A 173 25.83 34.38 -0.25
N HIS A 174 26.91 35.15 -0.34
CA HIS A 174 28.22 34.63 -0.67
C HIS A 174 28.80 33.78 0.48
N ALA A 175 29.11 32.51 0.21
CA ALA A 175 29.54 31.55 1.25
C ALA A 175 30.83 31.93 1.98
N GLY A 176 31.75 32.64 1.31
CA GLY A 176 33.05 33.01 1.90
C GLY A 176 33.04 34.34 2.65
N THR A 177 32.17 35.28 2.32
CA THR A 177 32.18 36.64 2.88
C THR A 177 31.08 36.93 3.86
N THR A 178 30.03 36.09 3.92
CA THR A 178 28.92 36.26 4.86
C THR A 178 29.28 35.61 6.19
N PRO A 179 29.42 36.35 7.31
CA PRO A 179 29.71 35.80 8.63
C PRO A 179 28.64 34.80 9.08
N MET A 180 29.06 33.80 9.90
CA MET A 180 28.17 32.72 10.36
C MET A 180 26.98 33.22 11.19
N ASP A 181 27.17 34.27 12.00
CA ASP A 181 26.16 34.82 12.89
C ASP A 181 25.04 35.58 12.19
N ILE A 182 25.23 36.03 10.94
CA ILE A 182 24.21 36.73 10.17
C ILE A 182 23.54 35.88 9.08
N ARG A 183 24.03 34.64 8.82
CA ARG A 183 23.48 33.75 7.81
C ARG A 183 22.01 33.37 8.10
N ARG A 184 21.25 33.20 7.02
CA ARG A 184 19.90 32.62 7.02
C ARG A 184 19.92 31.42 6.08
N ASP A 185 20.57 30.36 6.52
CA ASP A 185 20.86 29.18 5.70
C ASP A 185 19.66 28.25 5.70
N ALA A 186 18.95 28.20 4.56
CA ALA A 186 17.78 27.34 4.40
C ALA A 186 18.13 25.85 4.47
N LEU A 187 19.33 25.46 4.04
CA LEU A 187 19.74 24.04 4.08
C LEU A 187 20.01 23.57 5.50
N VAL A 188 20.58 24.43 6.36
CA VAL A 188 20.73 24.11 7.78
C VAL A 188 19.36 23.96 8.46
N GLY A 189 18.40 24.81 8.12
CA GLY A 189 17.00 24.67 8.58
C GLY A 189 16.36 23.36 8.10
N ALA A 190 16.53 23.02 6.83
CA ALA A 190 16.06 21.76 6.26
C ALA A 190 16.69 20.52 6.96
N ALA A 191 17.98 20.56 7.25
CA ALA A 191 18.65 19.49 7.99
C ALA A 191 18.05 19.27 9.39
N ARG A 192 17.65 20.36 10.09
CA ARG A 192 16.93 20.26 11.38
C ARG A 192 15.57 19.59 11.24
N LEU A 193 14.84 19.93 10.18
CA LEU A 193 13.55 19.30 9.90
C LEU A 193 13.70 17.81 9.61
N ILE A 194 14.67 17.40 8.79
CA ILE A 194 14.95 16.00 8.46
C ILE A 194 15.32 15.21 9.71
N ASP A 195 16.20 15.76 10.57
CA ASP A 195 16.57 15.14 11.84
C ASP A 195 15.37 15.02 12.80
N ALA A 196 14.50 16.04 12.86
CA ALA A 196 13.28 15.99 13.66
C ALA A 196 12.30 14.93 13.16
N VAL A 197 12.11 14.79 11.84
CA VAL A 197 11.31 13.70 11.23
C VAL A 197 11.83 12.34 11.68
N HIS A 198 13.14 12.11 11.54
CA HIS A 198 13.75 10.83 11.91
C HIS A 198 13.58 10.53 13.42
N ARG A 199 13.87 11.50 14.29
CA ARG A 199 13.73 11.32 15.74
C ARG A 199 12.30 11.09 16.17
N GLU A 200 11.35 11.84 15.63
CA GLU A 200 9.93 11.71 15.99
C GLU A 200 9.38 10.35 15.55
N ALA A 201 9.66 9.92 14.30
CA ALA A 201 9.26 8.60 13.83
C ALA A 201 9.88 7.48 14.66
N SER A 202 11.18 7.56 14.95
CA SER A 202 11.89 6.56 15.78
C SER A 202 11.36 6.50 17.21
N ALA A 203 10.92 7.62 17.79
CA ALA A 203 10.34 7.65 19.12
C ALA A 203 8.93 7.03 19.19
N MET A 204 8.23 6.96 18.04
CA MET A 204 6.91 6.34 17.90
C MET A 204 6.98 4.88 17.46
N ASP A 205 8.17 4.35 17.15
CA ASP A 205 8.36 3.06 16.49
C ASP A 205 7.60 1.93 17.17
N GLY A 206 6.56 1.44 16.46
CA GLY A 206 5.75 0.28 16.83
C GLY A 206 4.86 0.43 18.05
N HIS A 207 4.84 1.56 18.76
CA HIS A 207 4.07 1.70 20.00
C HIS A 207 3.44 3.08 20.21
N PRO A 208 2.09 3.18 20.36
CA PRO A 208 1.09 2.09 20.21
C PRO A 208 0.74 1.77 18.76
N HIS A 209 1.28 2.54 17.79
CA HIS A 209 0.95 2.48 16.37
C HIS A 209 2.20 2.27 15.51
N TYR A 210 2.01 1.60 14.38
CA TYR A 210 3.03 1.54 13.34
C TYR A 210 3.26 2.94 12.74
N VAL A 211 4.51 3.39 12.70
CA VAL A 211 4.88 4.69 12.12
C VAL A 211 6.21 4.55 11.38
N VAL A 212 6.22 4.97 10.12
CA VAL A 212 7.46 5.22 9.37
C VAL A 212 7.36 6.57 8.67
N ALA A 213 8.48 7.30 8.60
CA ALA A 213 8.51 8.61 7.95
C ALA A 213 9.83 8.82 7.21
N THR A 214 9.75 9.38 6.01
CA THR A 214 10.92 9.58 5.14
C THR A 214 10.80 10.89 4.38
N VAL A 215 11.87 11.69 4.37
CA VAL A 215 12.04 12.79 3.41
C VAL A 215 12.71 12.20 2.17
N GLY A 216 11.89 11.80 1.18
CA GLY A 216 12.35 11.07 -0.01
C GLY A 216 12.73 11.96 -1.20
N ARG A 217 12.39 13.27 -1.15
CA ARG A 217 12.73 14.24 -2.19
C ARG A 217 13.21 15.53 -1.58
N ILE A 218 14.34 16.06 -2.11
CA ILE A 218 14.90 17.34 -1.71
C ILE A 218 15.47 18.06 -2.93
N SER A 219 15.27 19.37 -2.98
CA SER A 219 15.92 20.28 -3.93
C SER A 219 16.26 21.59 -3.24
N MET A 220 17.31 22.30 -3.71
CA MET A 220 17.74 23.56 -3.11
C MET A 220 18.17 24.59 -4.16
N SER A 221 18.12 25.85 -3.78
CA SER A 221 18.53 26.97 -4.64
C SER A 221 19.24 28.06 -3.81
N PRO A 222 20.34 28.65 -4.34
CA PRO A 222 21.16 28.14 -5.44
C PRO A 222 21.87 26.86 -5.02
N ASN A 223 21.99 25.91 -5.92
CA ASN A 223 22.70 24.65 -5.68
C ASN A 223 24.14 24.73 -6.18
N VAL A 224 24.93 25.58 -5.54
CA VAL A 224 26.34 25.84 -5.89
C VAL A 224 27.19 25.95 -4.61
N PRO A 225 28.46 25.52 -4.62
CA PRO A 225 29.28 25.39 -3.41
C PRO A 225 29.72 26.74 -2.79
N ASN A 226 29.62 27.84 -3.52
CA ASN A 226 30.08 29.16 -3.09
C ASN A 226 28.95 30.12 -2.69
N ALA A 227 27.71 29.63 -2.54
CA ALA A 227 26.57 30.42 -2.06
C ALA A 227 25.85 29.70 -0.91
N VAL A 228 25.38 30.50 0.06
CA VAL A 228 24.45 30.04 1.11
C VAL A 228 23.09 29.72 0.47
N PRO A 229 22.50 28.53 0.69
CA PRO A 229 21.19 28.22 0.13
C PRO A 229 20.08 29.11 0.69
N GLY A 230 19.33 29.75 -0.21
CA GLY A 230 18.20 30.60 0.14
C GLY A 230 16.86 29.89 0.21
N ARG A 231 16.75 28.71 -0.40
CA ARG A 231 15.52 27.91 -0.44
C ARG A 231 15.82 26.42 -0.51
N VAL A 232 15.07 25.63 0.24
CA VAL A 232 15.05 24.15 0.15
C VAL A 232 13.60 23.70 0.08
N ASP A 233 13.26 22.93 -0.95
CA ASP A 233 11.97 22.27 -1.10
C ASP A 233 12.13 20.76 -0.86
N MET A 234 11.25 20.17 -0.04
CA MET A 234 11.31 18.77 0.38
C MET A 234 9.92 18.15 0.34
N VAL A 235 9.86 16.82 0.20
CA VAL A 235 8.63 16.05 0.39
C VAL A 235 8.86 15.01 1.48
N LEU A 236 8.06 15.13 2.53
CA LEU A 236 7.89 14.12 3.58
C LEU A 236 6.78 13.16 3.16
N GLU A 237 7.03 11.86 3.30
CA GLU A 237 6.01 10.82 3.37
C GLU A 237 6.00 10.24 4.78
N VAL A 238 4.83 10.18 5.40
CA VAL A 238 4.58 9.49 6.66
C VAL A 238 3.49 8.44 6.46
N ARG A 239 3.72 7.24 7.01
CA ARG A 239 2.78 6.12 7.00
C ARG A 239 2.45 5.70 8.42
N SER A 240 1.19 5.42 8.68
CA SER A 240 0.74 4.91 9.99
C SER A 240 -0.59 4.17 9.84
N ASN A 241 -0.83 3.22 10.73
CA ASN A 241 -2.13 2.57 10.89
C ASN A 241 -3.10 3.38 11.78
N ALA A 242 -2.68 4.57 12.25
CA ALA A 242 -3.51 5.47 13.03
C ALA A 242 -3.71 6.81 12.30
N GLN A 243 -4.96 7.17 12.01
CA GLN A 243 -5.30 8.42 11.35
C GLN A 243 -4.80 9.65 12.13
N ALA A 244 -4.94 9.64 13.47
CA ALA A 244 -4.49 10.74 14.33
C ALA A 244 -2.98 11.00 14.19
N VAL A 245 -2.17 9.93 14.04
CA VAL A 245 -0.72 10.08 13.80
C VAL A 245 -0.46 10.76 12.46
N LEU A 246 -1.17 10.35 11.40
CA LEU A 246 -1.03 10.97 10.08
C LEU A 246 -1.40 12.46 10.13
N ASP A 247 -2.44 12.81 10.90
CA ASP A 247 -2.93 14.18 11.01
C ASP A 247 -1.98 15.06 11.84
N ASP A 248 -1.39 14.53 12.92
CA ASP A 248 -0.62 15.32 13.87
C ASP A 248 0.89 15.37 13.56
N PHE A 249 1.42 14.38 12.84
CA PHE A 249 2.88 14.21 12.66
C PHE A 249 3.57 15.44 12.04
N PRO A 250 3.06 16.09 10.98
CA PRO A 250 3.71 17.27 10.41
C PRO A 250 3.76 18.45 11.37
N GLU A 251 2.69 18.69 12.12
CA GLU A 251 2.57 19.76 13.11
C GLU A 251 3.54 19.54 14.27
N ARG A 252 3.70 18.30 14.73
CA ARG A 252 4.68 17.93 15.78
C ARG A 252 6.11 18.15 15.31
N VAL A 253 6.45 17.72 14.09
CA VAL A 253 7.79 17.96 13.51
C VAL A 253 8.08 19.47 13.37
N MET A 254 7.10 20.25 12.91
CA MET A 254 7.24 21.71 12.83
C MET A 254 7.44 22.34 14.20
N ALA A 255 6.71 21.90 15.21
CA ALA A 255 6.85 22.39 16.60
C ALA A 255 8.25 22.08 17.17
N LEU A 256 8.80 20.88 16.92
CA LEU A 256 10.16 20.52 17.32
C LEU A 256 11.25 21.40 16.69
N CYS A 257 11.02 21.91 15.50
CA CYS A 257 11.96 22.79 14.77
C CYS A 257 11.78 24.28 15.07
N HIS A 258 10.75 24.68 15.78
CA HIS A 258 10.38 26.11 15.96
C HIS A 258 11.54 26.97 16.46
N ASP A 259 12.23 26.57 17.52
CA ASP A 259 13.33 27.37 18.08
C ASP A 259 14.57 27.36 17.20
N ASP A 260 14.83 26.26 16.49
CA ASP A 260 15.91 26.20 15.49
C ASP A 260 15.64 27.18 14.34
N PHE A 261 14.41 27.20 13.80
CA PHE A 261 14.04 28.14 12.73
C PHE A 261 14.16 29.59 13.17
N ARG A 262 13.73 29.92 14.39
CA ARG A 262 13.91 31.25 14.95
C ARG A 262 15.40 31.62 15.07
N ARG A 263 16.23 30.74 15.64
CA ARG A 263 17.68 30.97 15.81
C ARG A 263 18.39 31.13 14.48
N LEU A 264 18.03 30.30 13.49
CA LEU A 264 18.56 30.36 12.13
C LEU A 264 17.97 31.48 11.28
N ARG A 265 16.91 32.13 11.76
CA ARG A 265 16.15 33.19 11.06
C ARG A 265 15.65 32.74 9.69
N VAL A 266 15.22 31.49 9.59
CA VAL A 266 14.62 30.89 8.39
C VAL A 266 13.12 30.72 8.58
N GLY A 267 12.36 30.82 7.48
CA GLY A 267 10.95 30.48 7.44
C GLY A 267 10.76 29.02 7.01
N CYS A 268 9.64 28.42 7.42
CA CYS A 268 9.20 27.12 6.91
C CYS A 268 7.71 27.14 6.65
N SER A 269 7.28 26.63 5.50
CA SER A 269 5.88 26.39 5.18
C SER A 269 5.66 24.92 4.86
N ALA A 270 4.46 24.40 5.20
CA ALA A 270 4.01 23.06 4.91
C ALA A 270 2.77 23.12 4.02
N MET A 271 2.71 22.29 2.98
CA MET A 271 1.58 22.17 2.08
C MET A 271 1.22 20.67 1.94
N PRO A 272 0.01 20.26 2.32
CA PRO A 272 -0.46 18.90 2.07
C PRO A 272 -0.49 18.59 0.57
N LEU A 273 0.01 17.42 0.17
CA LEU A 273 -0.02 16.93 -1.22
C LEU A 273 -1.09 15.86 -1.39
N THR A 274 -0.99 14.78 -0.62
CA THR A 274 -1.92 13.66 -0.68
C THR A 274 -2.13 13.08 0.72
N GLN A 275 -3.30 12.49 0.94
CA GLN A 275 -3.60 11.70 2.13
C GLN A 275 -4.52 10.56 1.77
N THR A 276 -4.15 9.34 2.22
CA THR A 276 -4.97 8.13 2.15
C THR A 276 -5.15 7.63 3.58
N PRO A 277 -6.38 7.40 4.06
CA PRO A 277 -6.60 6.90 5.40
C PRO A 277 -6.13 5.44 5.54
N PRO A 278 -5.81 4.98 6.75
CA PRO A 278 -5.56 3.56 7.00
C PRO A 278 -6.85 2.75 6.83
N THR A 279 -6.69 1.49 6.40
CA THR A 279 -7.82 0.57 6.20
C THR A 279 -7.68 -0.62 7.14
N GLN A 280 -8.69 -0.86 7.98
CA GLN A 280 -8.71 -1.96 8.94
C GLN A 280 -9.12 -3.27 8.26
N CYS A 281 -8.41 -4.36 8.55
CA CYS A 281 -8.87 -5.70 8.19
C CYS A 281 -10.08 -6.09 9.05
N ASP A 282 -11.01 -6.84 8.45
CA ASP A 282 -12.20 -7.28 9.17
C ASP A 282 -11.86 -8.39 10.18
N GLY A 283 -12.35 -8.22 11.43
CA GLY A 283 -12.06 -9.17 12.49
C GLY A 283 -12.58 -10.60 12.23
N ILE A 284 -13.61 -10.78 11.38
CA ILE A 284 -14.10 -12.10 11.00
C ILE A 284 -13.10 -12.78 10.07
N VAL A 285 -12.58 -12.04 9.09
CA VAL A 285 -11.60 -12.54 8.13
C VAL A 285 -10.26 -12.82 8.83
N MET A 286 -9.79 -11.91 9.68
CA MET A 286 -8.58 -12.13 10.50
C MET A 286 -8.67 -13.41 11.34
N ARG A 287 -9.81 -13.63 12.04
CA ARG A 287 -10.01 -14.87 12.81
C ARG A 287 -10.06 -16.10 11.94
N ALA A 288 -10.63 -16.04 10.73
CA ALA A 288 -10.65 -17.15 9.81
C ALA A 288 -9.24 -17.52 9.33
N ILE A 289 -8.39 -16.52 9.05
CA ILE A 289 -6.98 -16.72 8.68
C ILE A 289 -6.21 -17.34 9.85
N ALA A 290 -6.33 -16.78 11.06
CA ALA A 290 -5.68 -17.34 12.25
C ALA A 290 -6.10 -18.79 12.52
N GLN A 291 -7.41 -19.07 12.46
CA GLN A 291 -7.95 -20.42 12.62
C GLN A 291 -7.44 -21.38 11.54
N ALA A 292 -7.28 -20.92 10.31
CA ALA A 292 -6.70 -21.72 9.23
C ALA A 292 -5.23 -22.06 9.50
N ALA A 293 -4.44 -21.09 9.95
CA ALA A 293 -3.05 -21.32 10.35
C ALA A 293 -2.94 -22.30 11.51
N ASP A 294 -3.79 -22.17 12.55
CA ASP A 294 -3.84 -23.08 13.70
C ASP A 294 -4.17 -24.53 13.28
N ARG A 295 -5.18 -24.71 12.41
CA ARG A 295 -5.55 -26.05 11.89
C ARG A 295 -4.42 -26.72 11.12
N LEU A 296 -3.54 -25.92 10.50
CA LEU A 296 -2.38 -26.37 9.76
C LEU A 296 -1.13 -26.49 10.63
N ALA A 297 -1.23 -26.22 11.94
CA ALA A 297 -0.13 -26.14 12.89
C ALA A 297 1.00 -25.20 12.43
N LEU A 298 0.65 -24.08 11.79
CA LEU A 298 1.57 -23.04 11.34
C LEU A 298 1.58 -21.89 12.36
N PRO A 299 2.72 -21.60 13.00
CA PRO A 299 2.85 -20.47 13.88
C PRO A 299 2.63 -19.15 13.08
N HIS A 300 1.96 -18.20 13.72
CA HIS A 300 1.61 -16.94 13.07
C HIS A 300 1.58 -15.78 14.06
N ARG A 301 1.60 -14.57 13.55
CA ARG A 301 1.39 -13.35 14.34
C ARG A 301 0.50 -12.35 13.60
N ALA A 302 -0.08 -11.44 14.37
CA ALA A 302 -0.76 -10.27 13.85
C ALA A 302 0.26 -9.14 13.60
N LEU A 303 0.17 -8.46 12.44
CA LEU A 303 1.02 -7.31 12.10
C LEU A 303 0.33 -6.41 11.07
N PRO A 304 0.64 -5.08 11.02
CA PRO A 304 0.13 -4.19 9.99
C PRO A 304 0.85 -4.40 8.65
N SER A 305 0.20 -4.01 7.55
CA SER A 305 0.89 -3.81 6.27
C SER A 305 1.45 -2.40 6.19
N GLY A 306 2.75 -2.26 5.94
CA GLY A 306 3.41 -0.99 5.65
C GLY A 306 3.25 -0.52 4.20
N ALA A 307 2.72 -1.36 3.31
CA ALA A 307 2.46 -1.08 1.91
C ALA A 307 0.96 -0.92 1.63
N GLY A 308 0.60 -0.26 0.51
CA GLY A 308 -0.76 -0.27 -0.02
C GLY A 308 -1.04 -1.57 -0.78
N HIS A 309 -2.30 -1.96 -0.91
CA HIS A 309 -2.73 -3.17 -1.63
C HIS A 309 -4.12 -2.96 -2.21
N ASP A 310 -4.51 -3.79 -3.18
CA ASP A 310 -5.87 -3.81 -3.73
C ASP A 310 -6.92 -4.01 -2.64
N ALA A 311 -6.61 -4.80 -1.62
CA ALA A 311 -7.45 -5.07 -0.45
C ALA A 311 -8.01 -3.80 0.20
N MET A 312 -7.25 -2.68 0.22
CA MET A 312 -7.70 -1.43 0.84
C MET A 312 -8.91 -0.82 0.12
N HIS A 313 -9.03 -1.02 -1.19
CA HIS A 313 -10.18 -0.57 -1.98
C HIS A 313 -11.32 -1.56 -1.94
N VAL A 314 -11.00 -2.87 -2.05
CA VAL A 314 -11.97 -3.96 -1.95
C VAL A 314 -12.72 -3.94 -0.61
N ALA A 315 -12.11 -3.45 0.46
CA ALA A 315 -12.74 -3.25 1.78
C ALA A 315 -14.08 -2.49 1.73
N ALA A 316 -14.31 -1.63 0.74
CA ALA A 316 -15.56 -0.92 0.55
C ALA A 316 -16.71 -1.83 0.06
N THR A 317 -16.42 -3.02 -0.44
CA THR A 317 -17.40 -3.95 -1.02
C THR A 317 -17.83 -5.07 -0.07
N GLY A 318 -17.02 -5.34 0.97
CA GLY A 318 -17.29 -6.35 1.99
C GLY A 318 -16.12 -6.58 2.95
N PRO A 319 -16.26 -7.54 3.87
CA PRO A 319 -15.19 -7.90 4.81
C PRO A 319 -13.91 -8.29 4.07
N MET A 320 -12.76 -7.75 4.48
CA MET A 320 -11.48 -8.09 3.86
C MET A 320 -10.41 -8.43 4.90
N GLY A 321 -9.41 -9.19 4.49
CA GLY A 321 -8.20 -9.47 5.25
C GLY A 321 -7.08 -9.94 4.35
N MET A 322 -5.86 -9.98 4.89
CA MET A 322 -4.66 -10.38 4.15
C MET A 322 -3.83 -11.37 4.94
N ILE A 323 -3.15 -12.24 4.21
CA ILE A 323 -2.17 -13.20 4.69
C ILE A 323 -0.80 -12.74 4.21
N PHE A 324 0.17 -12.62 5.10
CA PHE A 324 1.55 -12.41 4.73
C PHE A 324 2.38 -13.69 4.86
N ILE A 325 3.32 -13.85 3.95
CA ILE A 325 4.45 -14.77 4.07
C ILE A 325 5.76 -13.99 4.11
N PRO A 326 6.82 -14.52 4.75
CA PRO A 326 8.11 -13.85 4.76
C PRO A 326 8.72 -13.74 3.37
N CYS A 327 9.54 -12.72 3.16
CA CYS A 327 10.43 -12.58 2.02
C CYS A 327 11.87 -12.32 2.50
N LEU A 328 12.83 -12.76 1.70
CA LEU A 328 14.26 -12.73 2.02
C LEU A 328 14.72 -11.30 2.32
N ASP A 329 15.32 -11.09 3.49
CA ASP A 329 15.79 -9.78 4.00
C ASP A 329 14.69 -8.69 4.03
N GLY A 330 13.41 -9.08 3.93
CA GLY A 330 12.31 -8.13 3.81
C GLY A 330 12.31 -7.31 2.52
N ARG A 331 13.03 -7.76 1.50
CA ARG A 331 13.21 -7.02 0.24
C ARG A 331 12.03 -7.23 -0.70
N SER A 332 11.58 -6.13 -1.29
CA SER A 332 10.60 -6.08 -2.38
C SER A 332 10.94 -4.94 -3.33
N HIS A 333 10.26 -4.84 -4.46
CA HIS A 333 10.50 -3.85 -5.53
C HIS A 333 11.96 -3.89 -6.06
N CYS A 334 12.56 -5.08 -6.07
CA CYS A 334 13.91 -5.32 -6.57
C CYS A 334 14.08 -6.75 -7.09
N GLN A 335 15.09 -6.97 -7.90
CA GLN A 335 15.35 -8.27 -8.53
C GLN A 335 15.73 -9.37 -7.53
N GLU A 336 16.21 -9.01 -6.34
CA GLU A 336 16.60 -9.92 -5.27
C GLU A 336 15.43 -10.35 -4.37
N GLU A 337 14.22 -9.87 -4.64
CA GLU A 337 13.00 -10.31 -3.96
C GLU A 337 12.85 -11.83 -4.07
N TRP A 338 12.67 -12.50 -2.92
CA TRP A 338 12.60 -13.95 -2.88
C TRP A 338 11.73 -14.45 -1.73
N ALA A 339 10.91 -15.47 -2.02
CA ALA A 339 10.25 -16.32 -1.04
C ALA A 339 10.50 -17.78 -1.37
N SER A 340 10.70 -18.63 -0.37
CA SER A 340 10.95 -20.07 -0.60
C SER A 340 9.67 -20.80 -1.01
N LYS A 341 9.82 -21.98 -1.63
CA LYS A 341 8.68 -22.83 -1.98
C LYS A 341 7.85 -23.22 -0.76
N GLU A 342 8.50 -23.44 0.38
CA GLU A 342 7.88 -23.79 1.65
C GLU A 342 7.03 -22.65 2.18
N GLN A 343 7.53 -21.40 2.09
CA GLN A 343 6.80 -20.20 2.48
C GLN A 343 5.58 -19.96 1.58
N VAL A 344 5.76 -20.06 0.26
CA VAL A 344 4.68 -19.95 -0.73
C VAL A 344 3.60 -21.02 -0.49
N ALA A 345 4.02 -22.28 -0.30
CA ALA A 345 3.09 -23.38 -0.02
C ALA A 345 2.36 -23.21 1.31
N ALA A 346 3.01 -22.70 2.35
CA ALA A 346 2.37 -22.38 3.62
C ALA A 346 1.27 -21.34 3.45
N GLY A 347 1.56 -20.23 2.76
CA GLY A 347 0.59 -19.17 2.47
C GLY A 347 -0.60 -19.67 1.66
N ALA A 348 -0.36 -20.40 0.57
CA ALA A 348 -1.42 -20.95 -0.28
C ALA A 348 -2.33 -21.95 0.47
N ARG A 349 -1.76 -22.79 1.35
CA ARG A 349 -2.54 -23.69 2.21
C ARG A 349 -3.40 -22.94 3.21
N VAL A 350 -2.86 -21.89 3.85
CA VAL A 350 -3.63 -21.04 4.76
C VAL A 350 -4.75 -20.32 4.01
N LEU A 351 -4.50 -19.82 2.81
CA LEU A 351 -5.52 -19.19 1.97
C LEU A 351 -6.68 -20.17 1.67
N ALA A 352 -6.36 -21.37 1.17
CA ALA A 352 -7.38 -22.37 0.85
C ALA A 352 -8.22 -22.75 2.08
N GLU A 353 -7.58 -22.95 3.24
CA GLU A 353 -8.29 -23.29 4.48
C GLU A 353 -9.08 -22.10 5.05
N ALA A 354 -8.57 -20.86 4.93
CA ALA A 354 -9.30 -19.66 5.34
C ALA A 354 -10.60 -19.47 4.51
N LEU A 355 -10.56 -19.71 3.20
CA LEU A 355 -11.74 -19.72 2.34
C LEU A 355 -12.76 -20.76 2.79
N ARG A 356 -12.32 -21.98 3.20
CA ARG A 356 -13.22 -23.01 3.76
C ARG A 356 -13.84 -22.58 5.10
N VAL A 357 -13.05 -21.95 5.96
CA VAL A 357 -13.55 -21.41 7.26
C VAL A 357 -14.58 -20.32 7.05
N LEU A 358 -14.36 -19.44 6.07
CA LEU A 358 -15.29 -18.36 5.73
C LEU A 358 -16.58 -18.91 5.09
N ASP A 359 -16.48 -19.93 4.24
CA ASP A 359 -17.63 -20.57 3.58
C ASP A 359 -18.59 -21.28 4.55
N ALA A 360 -18.06 -21.78 5.67
CA ALA A 360 -18.82 -22.48 6.68
C ALA A 360 -19.69 -21.57 7.60
N ARG A 361 -19.55 -20.28 7.46
CA ARG A 361 -20.30 -19.26 8.24
C ARG A 361 -21.56 -18.84 7.52
#